data_d1e17800dd545ef21623afab08ea2ee3
#
_entry.id   d1e17800dd545ef21623afab08ea2ee3
#
_cell.length_a   1.000
_cell.length_b   1.000
_cell.length_c   1.000
_cell.angle_alpha   90.00
_cell.angle_beta   90.00
_cell.angle_gamma   90.00
#
_symmetry.space_group_name_H-M   'P 1'
#
loop_
_entity.id
_entity.type
_entity.pdbx_description
1 polymer ?
#
loop_
_entity_poly.entity_id
_entity_poly.type
_entity_poly.pdbx_seq_one_letter_code
_entity_poly.pdbx_strand_id
1 'polypeptide(L)'
;MTRFYYLFFIFFVASRAFSIEPSEILSDEKLESRARSLSSNMRCLVCQNENIDSSDSEFAKDLRLFIRDQLVKGHTDEEIEKFLVSKYGAYILFKPEFTRYNIF
;
A
#
# COMPACT_ATOMS: atom_id res chain seq x y z
N MET A 1 -40.56 -7.81 14.41
CA MET A 1 -39.41 -8.63 13.95
C MET A 1 -38.71 -8.03 12.72
N THR A 2 -39.40 -7.53 11.73
CA THR A 2 -38.81 -6.91 10.53
C THR A 2 -37.88 -5.72 10.85
N ARG A 3 -38.21 -4.92 11.84
CA ARG A 3 -37.38 -3.76 12.27
C ARG A 3 -36.05 -4.18 12.89
N PHE A 4 -36.00 -5.37 13.46
CA PHE A 4 -34.78 -5.91 14.08
C PHE A 4 -33.78 -6.37 13.01
N TYR A 5 -34.26 -6.91 11.89
CA TYR A 5 -33.42 -7.31 10.76
C TYR A 5 -32.80 -6.09 10.04
N TYR A 6 -33.52 -4.97 9.95
CA TYR A 6 -32.98 -3.74 9.36
C TYR A 6 -31.84 -3.16 10.21
N LEU A 7 -31.97 -3.18 11.53
CA LEU A 7 -30.90 -2.72 12.44
C LEU A 7 -29.67 -3.63 12.37
N PHE A 8 -29.87 -4.93 12.26
CA PHE A 8 -28.79 -5.89 12.11
C PHE A 8 -28.08 -5.74 10.76
N PHE A 9 -28.83 -5.49 9.71
CA PHE A 9 -28.29 -5.28 8.37
C PHE A 9 -27.48 -3.98 8.26
N ILE A 10 -27.95 -2.92 8.90
CA ILE A 10 -27.23 -1.62 8.97
C ILE A 10 -25.91 -1.77 9.72
N PHE A 11 -25.91 -2.56 10.77
CA PHE A 11 -24.69 -2.81 11.55
C PHE A 11 -23.62 -3.59 10.75
N PHE A 12 -24.04 -4.47 9.85
CA PHE A 12 -23.14 -5.29 9.04
C PHE A 12 -22.50 -4.51 7.88
N VAL A 13 -23.14 -3.44 7.40
CA VAL A 13 -22.62 -2.63 6.28
C VAL A 13 -21.54 -1.61 6.74
N ALA A 14 -21.44 -1.36 8.05
CA ALA A 14 -20.54 -0.35 8.59
C ALA A 14 -19.07 -0.79 8.76
N SER A 15 -18.75 -2.07 8.52
CA SER A 15 -17.39 -2.60 8.71
C SER A 15 -16.55 -2.49 7.43
N ARG A 16 -16.31 -1.29 6.95
CA ARG A 16 -15.23 -1.08 5.98
C ARG A 16 -13.95 -0.79 6.77
N ALA A 17 -13.15 -1.82 6.96
CA ALA A 17 -11.81 -1.64 7.49
C ALA A 17 -10.95 -0.96 6.42
N PHE A 18 -10.63 0.30 6.65
CA PHE A 18 -9.62 1.00 5.87
C PHE A 18 -8.25 0.62 6.46
N SER A 19 -7.39 0.05 5.63
CA SER A 19 -6.02 -0.26 6.03
C SER A 19 -5.17 1.00 6.20
N ILE A 20 -5.50 2.07 5.47
CA ILE A 20 -4.80 3.35 5.54
C ILE A 20 -5.46 4.23 6.58
N GLU A 21 -4.68 4.66 7.57
CA GLU A 21 -5.14 5.62 8.56
C GLU A 21 -5.24 7.03 7.96
N PRO A 22 -6.26 7.85 8.34
CA PRO A 22 -6.36 9.23 7.85
C PRO A 22 -5.12 10.08 8.11
N SER A 23 -4.38 9.79 9.19
CA SER A 23 -3.13 10.48 9.52
C SER A 23 -1.97 10.22 8.53
N GLU A 24 -2.05 9.14 7.75
CA GLU A 24 -1.05 8.81 6.73
C GLU A 24 -1.22 9.62 5.44
N ILE A 25 -2.42 10.09 5.17
CA ILE A 25 -2.78 10.74 3.91
C ILE A 25 -2.07 12.09 3.77
N LEU A 26 -1.37 12.27 2.65
CA LEU A 26 -0.71 13.54 2.33
C LEU A 26 -1.72 14.59 1.88
N SER A 27 -1.44 15.85 2.22
CA SER A 27 -2.25 16.99 1.78
C SER A 27 -2.15 17.27 0.29
N ASP A 28 -1.03 16.92 -0.36
CA ASP A 28 -0.86 17.01 -1.81
C ASP A 28 -1.47 15.78 -2.49
N GLU A 29 -2.54 15.98 -3.25
CA GLU A 29 -3.26 14.91 -3.94
C GLU A 29 -2.40 14.15 -4.96
N LYS A 30 -1.48 14.84 -5.64
CA LYS A 30 -0.56 14.20 -6.60
C LYS A 30 0.42 13.28 -5.90
N LEU A 31 1.01 13.71 -4.81
CA LEU A 31 1.91 12.90 -4.00
C LEU A 31 1.18 11.73 -3.36
N GLU A 32 -0.03 11.94 -2.85
CA GLU A 32 -0.85 10.86 -2.29
C GLU A 32 -1.23 9.82 -3.34
N SER A 33 -1.61 10.24 -4.54
CA SER A 33 -1.89 9.33 -5.66
C SER A 33 -0.66 8.50 -6.04
N ARG A 34 0.51 9.10 -6.09
CA ARG A 34 1.78 8.40 -6.33
C ARG A 34 2.11 7.40 -5.20
N ALA A 35 1.91 7.82 -3.95
CA ALA A 35 2.15 6.97 -2.79
C ALA A 35 1.26 5.72 -2.83
N ARG A 36 -0.01 5.88 -3.15
CA ARG A 36 -0.95 4.77 -3.27
C ARG A 36 -0.62 3.84 -4.44
N SER A 37 -0.22 4.41 -5.57
CA SER A 37 0.22 3.62 -6.73
C SER A 37 1.46 2.78 -6.42
N LEU A 38 2.46 3.37 -5.77
CA LEU A 38 3.66 2.64 -5.33
C LEU A 38 3.32 1.54 -4.33
N SER A 39 2.52 1.86 -3.31
CA SER A 39 2.13 0.91 -2.26
C SER A 39 1.31 -0.25 -2.81
N SER A 40 0.44 -0.01 -3.79
CA SER A 40 -0.38 -1.06 -4.41
C SER A 40 0.44 -2.00 -5.30
N ASN A 41 1.60 -1.56 -5.78
CA ASN A 41 2.50 -2.36 -6.61
C ASN A 41 3.54 -3.15 -5.78
N MET A 42 3.53 -3.01 -4.47
CA MET A 42 4.49 -3.67 -3.58
C MET A 42 3.82 -4.74 -2.73
N ARG A 43 4.49 -5.88 -2.57
CA ARG A 43 4.02 -6.97 -1.72
C ARG A 43 4.29 -6.67 -0.26
N CYS A 44 3.33 -7.00 0.61
CA CYS A 44 3.60 -7.14 2.03
C CYS A 44 4.32 -8.46 2.27
N LEU A 45 5.59 -8.42 2.68
CA LEU A 45 6.42 -9.62 2.85
C LEU A 45 6.00 -10.49 4.02
N VAL A 46 5.24 -9.94 4.97
CA VAL A 46 4.74 -10.64 6.18
C VAL A 46 3.26 -11.03 6.06
N CYS A 47 2.61 -10.69 4.94
CA CYS A 47 1.20 -10.97 4.69
C CYS A 47 1.05 -11.98 3.55
N GLN A 48 -0.06 -12.72 3.54
CA GLN A 48 -0.34 -13.67 2.47
C GLN A 48 -0.91 -12.94 1.23
N ASN A 49 -0.07 -12.70 0.23
CA ASN A 49 -0.46 -12.17 -1.08
C ASN A 49 -1.18 -10.79 -1.06
N GLU A 50 -1.04 -10.03 0.01
CA GLU A 50 -1.56 -8.66 0.08
C GLU A 50 -0.51 -7.66 -0.37
N ASN A 51 -0.97 -6.54 -0.96
CA ASN A 51 -0.09 -5.42 -1.20
C ASN A 51 0.03 -4.54 0.06
N ILE A 52 1.03 -3.65 0.07
CA ILE A 52 1.29 -2.75 1.19
C ILE A 52 0.13 -1.76 1.40
N ASP A 53 -0.56 -1.35 0.33
CA ASP A 53 -1.65 -0.38 0.41
C ASP A 53 -2.89 -0.94 1.13
N SER A 54 -3.16 -2.22 0.97
CA SER A 54 -4.34 -2.88 1.55
C SER A 54 -4.06 -3.61 2.86
N SER A 55 -2.80 -3.85 3.22
CA SER A 55 -2.43 -4.56 4.44
C SER A 55 -2.51 -3.66 5.67
N ASP A 56 -3.04 -4.18 6.76
CA ASP A 56 -3.09 -3.52 8.08
C ASP A 56 -1.92 -3.90 9.01
N SER A 57 -0.95 -4.66 8.52
CA SER A 57 0.23 -5.02 9.31
C SER A 57 1.10 -3.81 9.64
N GLU A 58 1.81 -3.86 10.76
CA GLU A 58 2.78 -2.82 11.16
C GLU A 58 3.88 -2.64 10.12
N PHE A 59 4.34 -3.72 9.52
CA PHE A 59 5.33 -3.69 8.46
C PHE A 59 4.84 -2.91 7.23
N ALA A 60 3.60 -3.16 6.79
CA ALA A 60 3.00 -2.45 5.68
C ALA A 60 2.80 -0.96 6.00
N LYS A 61 2.38 -0.64 7.22
CA LYS A 61 2.23 0.73 7.68
C LYS A 61 3.56 1.48 7.65
N ASP A 62 4.64 0.88 8.16
CA ASP A 62 5.96 1.49 8.15
C ASP A 62 6.45 1.77 6.73
N LEU A 63 6.21 0.85 5.79
CA LEU A 63 6.55 1.06 4.39
C LEU A 63 5.70 2.16 3.73
N ARG A 64 4.41 2.22 4.03
CA ARG A 64 3.56 3.30 3.52
C ARG A 64 4.04 4.67 3.99
N LEU A 65 4.39 4.79 5.27
CA LEU A 65 4.93 6.03 5.84
C LEU A 65 6.29 6.39 5.23
N PHE A 66 7.15 5.40 5.03
CA PHE A 66 8.44 5.59 4.38
C PHE A 66 8.28 6.11 2.94
N ILE A 67 7.41 5.51 2.15
CA ILE A 67 7.15 5.92 0.77
C ILE A 67 6.66 7.38 0.73
N ARG A 68 5.72 7.74 1.61
CA ARG A 68 5.21 9.11 1.69
C ARG A 68 6.27 10.12 2.08
N ASP A 69 7.11 9.77 3.05
CA ASP A 69 8.24 10.59 3.47
C ASP A 69 9.23 10.83 2.31
N GLN A 70 9.57 9.80 1.55
CA GLN A 70 10.47 9.93 0.41
C GLN A 70 9.88 10.79 -0.71
N LEU A 71 8.57 10.68 -0.96
CA LEU A 71 7.89 11.52 -1.94
C LEU A 71 7.88 12.99 -1.55
N VAL A 72 7.65 13.29 -0.28
CA VAL A 72 7.72 14.67 0.26
C VAL A 72 9.13 15.24 0.13
N LYS A 73 10.16 14.44 0.29
CA LYS A 73 11.56 14.83 0.09
C LYS A 73 11.95 15.06 -1.37
N GLY A 74 11.08 14.74 -2.31
CA GLY A 74 11.30 14.96 -3.73
C GLY A 74 11.92 13.82 -4.50
N HIS A 75 12.01 12.62 -3.92
CA HIS A 75 12.48 11.44 -4.64
C HIS A 75 11.49 10.98 -5.71
N THR A 76 12.02 10.42 -6.81
CA THR A 76 11.20 9.86 -7.88
C THR A 76 10.68 8.47 -7.49
N ASP A 77 9.63 8.02 -8.16
CA ASP A 77 9.07 6.67 -7.97
C ASP A 77 10.13 5.59 -8.21
N GLU A 78 10.93 5.76 -9.27
CA GLU A 78 12.01 4.83 -9.61
C GLU A 78 13.09 4.74 -8.53
N GLU A 79 13.49 5.88 -7.95
CA GLU A 79 14.47 5.91 -6.86
C GLU A 79 13.95 5.16 -5.62
N ILE A 80 12.69 5.35 -5.28
CA ILE A 80 12.04 4.69 -4.16
C ILE A 80 11.96 3.17 -4.39
N GLU A 81 11.53 2.76 -5.58
CA GLU A 81 11.49 1.34 -5.95
C GLU A 81 12.87 0.69 -5.92
N LYS A 82 13.88 1.34 -6.50
CA LYS A 82 15.26 0.83 -6.46
C LYS A 82 15.77 0.66 -5.04
N PHE A 83 15.52 1.63 -4.18
CA PHE A 83 15.93 1.54 -2.78
C PHE A 83 15.28 0.35 -2.08
N LEU A 84 13.97 0.17 -2.24
CA LEU A 84 13.23 -0.92 -1.61
C LEU A 84 13.62 -2.29 -2.19
N VAL A 85 13.86 -2.38 -3.48
CA VAL A 85 14.39 -3.60 -4.12
C VAL A 85 15.80 -3.93 -3.60
N SER A 86 16.65 -2.92 -3.43
CA SER A 86 18.00 -3.14 -2.87
C SER A 86 17.98 -3.65 -1.44
N LYS A 87 16.97 -3.26 -0.66
CA LYS A 87 16.85 -3.64 0.76
C LYS A 87 16.11 -4.97 0.96
N TYR A 88 15.04 -5.21 0.19
CA TYR A 88 14.14 -6.35 0.39
C TYR A 88 14.18 -7.37 -0.75
N GLY A 89 14.83 -7.05 -1.86
CA GLY A 89 14.87 -7.88 -3.07
C GLY A 89 13.75 -7.57 -4.06
N ALA A 90 13.93 -8.02 -5.30
CA ALA A 90 12.98 -7.76 -6.40
C ALA A 90 11.60 -8.39 -6.16
N TYR A 91 11.50 -9.36 -5.29
CA TYR A 91 10.23 -10.03 -4.93
C TYR A 91 9.22 -9.07 -4.30
N ILE A 92 9.66 -7.94 -3.74
CA ILE A 92 8.75 -6.94 -3.17
C ILE A 92 7.82 -6.32 -4.22
N LEU A 93 8.23 -6.28 -5.49
CA LEU A 93 7.41 -5.76 -6.58
C LEU A 93 6.47 -6.84 -7.13
N PHE A 94 5.18 -6.52 -7.29
CA PHE A 94 4.23 -7.40 -7.98
C PHE A 94 4.52 -7.51 -9.47
N LYS A 95 5.00 -6.42 -10.08
CA LYS A 95 5.42 -6.37 -11.48
C LYS A 95 6.94 -6.22 -11.50
N PRO A 96 7.70 -7.30 -11.63
CA PRO A 96 9.14 -7.19 -11.78
C PRO A 96 9.44 -6.40 -13.06
N GLU A 97 10.36 -5.45 -12.95
CA GLU A 97 10.86 -4.80 -14.17
C GLU A 97 11.41 -5.87 -15.09
N PHE A 98 10.89 -5.93 -16.30
CA PHE A 98 11.43 -6.77 -17.35
C PHE A 98 12.79 -6.21 -17.79
N THR A 99 13.79 -6.48 -17.00
CA THR A 99 15.16 -6.28 -17.46
C THR A 99 15.50 -7.42 -18.42
N ARG A 100 16.25 -7.12 -19.46
CA ARG A 100 16.68 -8.09 -20.48
C ARG A 100 17.26 -9.39 -19.92
N TYR A 101 17.66 -9.38 -18.66
CA TYR A 101 18.19 -10.52 -17.92
C TYR A 101 17.12 -11.42 -17.27
N ASN A 102 15.89 -10.94 -17.15
CA ASN A 102 14.80 -11.69 -16.51
C ASN A 102 13.85 -12.38 -17.48
N ILE A 103 14.13 -12.29 -18.79
CA ILE A 103 13.33 -12.93 -19.86
C ILE A 103 13.73 -14.40 -20.07
N PHE A 104 14.81 -14.86 -19.47
CA PHE A 104 15.32 -16.23 -19.62
C PHE A 104 15.42 -16.95 -18.29
#